data_de7a8a4e2990df55dfd2e6ab7c1dd8d2
#
_entry.id   de7a8a4e2990df55dfd2e6ab7c1dd8d2
#
_cell.length_a   1.000
_cell.length_b   1.000
_cell.length_c   1.000
_cell.angle_alpha   90.00
_cell.angle_beta   90.00
_cell.angle_gamma   90.00
#
_symmetry.space_group_name_H-M   'P 1'
#
loop_
_entity.id
_entity.type
_entity.pdbx_description
1 polymer ?
#
loop_
_entity_poly.entity_id
_entity_poly.type
_entity_poly.pdbx_seq_one_letter_code
_entity_poly.pdbx_strand_id
1 'polypeptide(L)'
;MALNGQLCRFCAIFSRGSSTTIPWAVYALAMNTNPPAVLVTGSGRGLGKGVALELARSGMSVAIHYGANDAAAQATAEECAEMAPNPAQLFPLLKADLYEASGRDGLIDQALLVLGRLDALVNNAGITSPGRADVLENTEAAWDEVMDVNLKAPWFISQKAARWWVEHPGESRLEGGFKLVFVSSVSAEMASMNRGDYCISKAGIGMMARVFALRLAAHGTQVVEFRPGIMETDMTAGVKEKYDPIINGGKVPMRRWGQPSDVGRAVRSFLKGDLPFCTGEAIYLDGGLHLPLL
;
A
#
# COMPACT_ATOMS: atom_id res chain seq x y z
N MET A 1 -36.71 3.18 -0.50
CA MET A 1 -37.00 4.49 -1.13
C MET A 1 -35.66 5.19 -1.34
N ALA A 2 -35.46 5.75 -2.49
CA ALA A 2 -34.22 6.40 -2.99
C ALA A 2 -33.07 5.45 -3.36
N LEU A 3 -33.17 4.80 -4.49
CA LEU A 3 -32.07 4.16 -5.22
C LEU A 3 -31.43 5.21 -6.14
N ASN A 4 -30.15 5.44 -5.91
CA ASN A 4 -29.35 6.55 -6.39
C ASN A 4 -29.18 6.66 -7.91
N GLY A 5 -29.04 7.91 -8.38
CA GLY A 5 -29.01 8.38 -9.78
C GLY A 5 -27.93 7.84 -10.74
N GLN A 6 -27.19 6.78 -10.41
CA GLN A 6 -26.28 6.10 -11.35
C GLN A 6 -26.96 5.01 -12.21
N LEU A 7 -28.11 4.50 -11.77
CA LEU A 7 -28.92 3.56 -12.58
C LEU A 7 -29.49 4.19 -13.86
N CYS A 8 -29.57 5.51 -13.92
CA CYS A 8 -30.25 6.22 -15.01
C CYS A 8 -29.45 6.34 -16.33
N ARG A 9 -28.10 6.24 -16.28
CA ARG A 9 -27.27 6.39 -17.50
C ARG A 9 -27.15 5.10 -18.33
N PHE A 10 -27.24 3.93 -17.71
CA PHE A 10 -27.20 2.65 -18.44
C PHE A 10 -28.58 2.28 -19.04
N CYS A 11 -29.68 2.63 -18.39
CA CYS A 11 -31.03 2.41 -18.93
C CYS A 11 -31.33 3.26 -20.16
N ALA A 12 -30.71 4.43 -20.32
CA ALA A 12 -30.98 5.33 -21.45
C ALA A 12 -30.42 4.86 -22.79
N ILE A 13 -29.44 3.93 -22.78
CA ILE A 13 -28.81 3.40 -24.01
C ILE A 13 -29.61 2.25 -24.62
N PHE A 14 -30.45 1.57 -23.83
CA PHE A 14 -31.20 0.36 -24.26
C PHE A 14 -32.71 0.54 -24.42
N SER A 15 -33.25 1.76 -24.30
CA SER A 15 -34.68 1.98 -24.37
C SER A 15 -35.27 2.24 -25.77
N ARG A 16 -34.54 1.94 -26.84
CA ARG A 16 -35.09 1.99 -28.20
C ARG A 16 -35.06 0.60 -28.85
N GLY A 17 -36.15 -0.14 -28.65
CA GLY A 17 -36.67 -1.12 -29.59
C GLY A 17 -35.99 -2.48 -29.67
N SER A 18 -36.09 -3.31 -28.61
CA SER A 18 -36.32 -4.76 -28.72
C SER A 18 -36.64 -5.33 -27.34
N SER A 19 -37.64 -6.19 -27.26
CA SER A 19 -38.09 -6.88 -26.03
C SER A 19 -37.14 -8.05 -25.68
N THR A 20 -35.83 -7.81 -25.60
CA THR A 20 -34.86 -8.78 -25.09
C THR A 20 -34.62 -8.45 -23.62
N THR A 21 -35.29 -9.19 -22.74
CA THR A 21 -34.93 -9.26 -21.34
C THR A 21 -33.50 -9.72 -21.24
N ILE A 22 -32.58 -8.83 -20.85
CA ILE A 22 -31.21 -9.19 -20.52
C ILE A 22 -31.30 -10.27 -19.43
N PRO A 23 -30.74 -11.48 -19.64
CA PRO A 23 -30.78 -12.50 -18.60
C PRO A 23 -30.16 -11.91 -17.33
N TRP A 24 -30.81 -12.13 -16.20
CA TRP A 24 -30.33 -11.68 -14.88
C TRP A 24 -28.88 -12.06 -14.64
N ALA A 25 -28.40 -13.19 -15.20
CA ALA A 25 -27.01 -13.62 -15.18
C ALA A 25 -26.06 -12.61 -15.89
N VAL A 26 -26.48 -11.95 -16.96
CA VAL A 26 -25.69 -10.90 -17.64
C VAL A 26 -25.68 -9.62 -16.82
N TYR A 27 -26.80 -9.32 -16.13
CA TYR A 27 -26.88 -8.20 -15.18
C TYR A 27 -26.03 -8.47 -13.94
N ALA A 28 -26.05 -9.69 -13.41
CA ALA A 28 -25.20 -10.12 -12.29
C ALA A 28 -23.71 -10.16 -12.67
N LEU A 29 -23.36 -10.55 -13.89
CA LEU A 29 -22.00 -10.46 -14.43
C LEU A 29 -21.53 -8.99 -14.57
N ALA A 30 -22.39 -8.10 -15.05
CA ALA A 30 -22.08 -6.66 -15.15
C ALA A 30 -21.93 -6.00 -13.77
N MET A 31 -22.71 -6.42 -12.77
CA MET A 31 -22.58 -5.95 -11.39
C MET A 31 -21.34 -6.51 -10.67
N ASN A 32 -20.75 -7.61 -11.18
CA ASN A 32 -19.57 -8.25 -10.60
C ASN A 32 -18.24 -7.76 -11.24
N THR A 33 -18.27 -6.75 -12.11
CA THR A 33 -17.13 -6.29 -12.90
C THR A 33 -16.30 -5.16 -12.26
N ASN A 34 -16.72 -4.62 -11.12
CA ASN A 34 -15.86 -3.62 -10.46
C ASN A 34 -14.59 -4.28 -9.90
N PRO A 35 -13.40 -3.87 -10.33
CA PRO A 35 -12.14 -4.42 -9.85
C PRO A 35 -12.00 -4.32 -8.32
N PRO A 36 -11.23 -5.21 -7.65
CA PRO A 36 -10.81 -4.97 -6.29
C PRO A 36 -10.13 -3.62 -6.17
N ALA A 37 -10.37 -2.90 -5.07
CA ALA A 37 -9.89 -1.54 -4.87
C ALA A 37 -8.88 -1.48 -3.71
N VAL A 38 -7.74 -0.83 -3.96
CA VAL A 38 -6.61 -0.75 -3.04
C VAL A 38 -6.22 0.70 -2.82
N LEU A 39 -6.00 1.10 -1.58
CA LEU A 39 -5.30 2.34 -1.26
C LEU A 39 -3.82 2.02 -0.99
N VAL A 40 -2.91 2.68 -1.72
CA VAL A 40 -1.46 2.59 -1.47
C VAL A 40 -0.95 3.94 -1.02
N THR A 41 -0.53 4.06 0.24
CA THR A 41 0.00 5.32 0.74
C THR A 41 1.41 5.59 0.21
N GLY A 42 1.70 6.84 -0.18
CA GLY A 42 3.00 7.22 -0.76
C GLY A 42 3.29 6.54 -2.10
N SER A 43 2.27 6.38 -2.95
CA SER A 43 2.39 5.66 -4.22
C SER A 43 2.71 6.53 -5.44
N GLY A 44 2.88 7.85 -5.26
CA GLY A 44 3.27 8.73 -6.36
C GLY A 44 4.69 8.49 -6.91
N ARG A 45 5.57 7.78 -6.18
CA ARG A 45 6.95 7.44 -6.59
C ARG A 45 7.51 6.26 -5.81
N GLY A 46 8.75 5.87 -6.13
CA GLY A 46 9.54 4.88 -5.37
C GLY A 46 8.86 3.52 -5.22
N LEU A 47 8.94 2.94 -4.02
CA LEU A 47 8.37 1.61 -3.74
C LEU A 47 6.85 1.59 -3.94
N GLY A 48 6.16 2.62 -3.46
CA GLY A 48 4.70 2.73 -3.61
C GLY A 48 4.25 2.77 -5.06
N LYS A 49 4.99 3.47 -5.94
CA LYS A 49 4.75 3.42 -7.40
C LYS A 49 4.92 1.99 -7.93
N GLY A 50 6.00 1.30 -7.55
CA GLY A 50 6.22 -0.09 -7.96
C GLY A 50 5.08 -1.02 -7.52
N VAL A 51 4.54 -0.80 -6.32
CA VAL A 51 3.35 -1.51 -5.82
C VAL A 51 2.13 -1.18 -6.68
N ALA A 52 1.84 0.11 -6.90
CA ALA A 52 0.68 0.55 -7.68
C ALA A 52 0.67 -0.04 -9.09
N LEU A 53 1.80 -0.02 -9.80
CA LEU A 53 1.95 -0.58 -11.14
C LEU A 53 1.69 -2.10 -11.19
N GLU A 54 2.22 -2.86 -10.22
CA GLU A 54 2.00 -4.32 -10.17
C GLU A 54 0.55 -4.68 -9.84
N LEU A 55 -0.13 -3.87 -9.01
CA LEU A 55 -1.55 -4.04 -8.71
C LEU A 55 -2.42 -3.67 -9.92
N ALA A 56 -2.10 -2.58 -10.62
CA ALA A 56 -2.79 -2.18 -11.84
C ALA A 56 -2.72 -3.28 -12.91
N ARG A 57 -1.53 -3.85 -13.18
CA ARG A 57 -1.34 -4.98 -14.09
C ARG A 57 -2.15 -6.22 -13.71
N SER A 58 -2.46 -6.39 -12.44
CA SER A 58 -3.21 -7.54 -11.93
C SER A 58 -4.72 -7.33 -11.89
N GLY A 59 -5.21 -6.22 -12.45
CA GLY A 59 -6.64 -5.96 -12.57
C GLY A 59 -7.27 -5.23 -11.38
N MET A 60 -6.48 -4.64 -10.47
CA MET A 60 -6.97 -3.91 -9.31
C MET A 60 -7.04 -2.41 -9.58
N SER A 61 -8.06 -1.72 -9.08
CA SER A 61 -8.11 -0.27 -8.97
C SER A 61 -7.20 0.19 -7.83
N VAL A 62 -6.46 1.28 -8.02
CA VAL A 62 -5.49 1.77 -7.03
C VAL A 62 -5.66 3.27 -6.80
N ALA A 63 -6.03 3.66 -5.59
CA ALA A 63 -5.94 5.06 -5.18
C ALA A 63 -4.47 5.42 -4.95
N ILE A 64 -3.98 6.39 -5.71
CA ILE A 64 -2.61 6.89 -5.69
C ILE A 64 -2.52 8.02 -4.66
N HIS A 65 -2.06 7.68 -3.45
CA HIS A 65 -1.86 8.70 -2.42
C HIS A 65 -0.46 9.31 -2.47
N TYR A 66 -0.39 10.63 -2.26
CA TYR A 66 0.85 11.41 -2.24
C TYR A 66 0.73 12.65 -1.33
N GLY A 67 1.87 13.17 -0.85
CA GLY A 67 1.92 14.40 -0.05
C GLY A 67 1.99 15.66 -0.91
N ALA A 68 3.09 15.86 -1.64
CA ALA A 68 3.40 17.15 -2.26
C ALA A 68 3.68 17.11 -3.77
N ASN A 69 4.10 15.99 -4.34
CA ASN A 69 4.53 15.95 -5.74
C ASN A 69 3.38 15.51 -6.67
N ASP A 70 2.58 16.49 -7.09
CA ASP A 70 1.43 16.30 -7.99
C ASP A 70 1.84 15.64 -9.32
N ALA A 71 2.94 16.11 -9.94
CA ALA A 71 3.40 15.61 -11.23
C ALA A 71 3.81 14.14 -11.19
N ALA A 72 4.52 13.71 -10.13
CA ALA A 72 4.92 12.32 -9.99
C ALA A 72 3.71 11.40 -9.73
N ALA A 73 2.73 11.87 -8.96
CA ALA A 73 1.51 11.12 -8.71
C ALA A 73 0.66 10.98 -9.98
N GLN A 74 0.53 12.06 -10.77
CA GLN A 74 -0.16 12.04 -12.05
C GLN A 74 0.49 11.06 -13.03
N ALA A 75 1.82 11.12 -13.20
CA ALA A 75 2.54 10.19 -14.04
C ALA A 75 2.36 8.72 -13.61
N THR A 76 2.34 8.46 -12.30
CA THR A 76 2.07 7.10 -11.79
C THR A 76 0.67 6.63 -12.12
N ALA A 77 -0.34 7.49 -12.00
CA ALA A 77 -1.73 7.15 -12.33
C ALA A 77 -1.90 6.85 -13.83
N GLU A 78 -1.25 7.64 -14.70
CA GLU A 78 -1.23 7.43 -16.15
C GLU A 78 -0.57 6.10 -16.52
N GLU A 79 0.62 5.80 -15.97
CA GLU A 79 1.28 4.52 -16.18
C GLU A 79 0.44 3.33 -15.68
N CYS A 80 -0.27 3.48 -14.55
CA CYS A 80 -1.22 2.47 -14.07
C CYS A 80 -2.37 2.24 -15.07
N ALA A 81 -2.92 3.31 -15.62
CA ALA A 81 -4.00 3.24 -16.61
C ALA A 81 -3.54 2.56 -17.92
N GLU A 82 -2.33 2.85 -18.40
CA GLU A 82 -1.74 2.21 -19.58
C GLU A 82 -1.55 0.69 -19.39
N MET A 83 -1.26 0.28 -18.15
CA MET A 83 -1.00 -1.14 -17.82
C MET A 83 -2.26 -1.91 -17.44
N ALA A 84 -3.39 -1.23 -17.27
CA ALA A 84 -4.62 -1.82 -16.77
C ALA A 84 -5.27 -2.77 -17.81
N PRO A 85 -5.45 -4.06 -17.49
CA PRO A 85 -6.10 -5.00 -18.37
C PRO A 85 -7.62 -4.83 -18.47
N ASN A 86 -8.23 -4.10 -17.52
CA ASN A 86 -9.67 -3.90 -17.43
C ASN A 86 -9.99 -2.39 -17.47
N PRO A 87 -10.77 -1.90 -18.44
CA PRO A 87 -11.12 -0.48 -18.55
C PRO A 87 -11.96 0.06 -17.39
N ALA A 88 -12.50 -0.81 -16.53
CA ALA A 88 -13.23 -0.42 -15.33
C ALA A 88 -12.31 -0.10 -14.14
N GLN A 89 -10.99 -0.29 -14.26
CA GLN A 89 -10.05 0.06 -13.21
C GLN A 89 -9.95 1.58 -13.05
N LEU A 90 -9.80 2.02 -11.81
CA LEU A 90 -9.70 3.43 -11.43
C LEU A 90 -8.36 3.70 -10.76
N PHE A 91 -7.76 4.85 -11.08
CA PHE A 91 -6.49 5.29 -10.51
C PHE A 91 -6.60 6.73 -9.99
N PRO A 92 -7.51 7.02 -9.04
CA PRO A 92 -7.71 8.36 -8.53
C PRO A 92 -6.51 8.83 -7.71
N LEU A 93 -6.25 10.14 -7.78
CA LEU A 93 -5.22 10.82 -7.00
C LEU A 93 -5.80 11.28 -5.65
N LEU A 94 -5.13 10.93 -4.55
CA LEU A 94 -5.48 11.36 -3.21
C LEU A 94 -4.31 12.13 -2.58
N LYS A 95 -4.44 13.45 -2.55
CA LYS A 95 -3.44 14.32 -1.91
C LYS A 95 -3.76 14.48 -0.44
N ALA A 96 -2.86 14.04 0.43
CA ALA A 96 -2.96 14.24 1.88
C ALA A 96 -1.58 14.27 2.53
N ASP A 97 -1.37 15.21 3.45
CA ASP A 97 -0.19 15.20 4.30
C ASP A 97 -0.44 14.28 5.50
N LEU A 98 0.33 13.22 5.62
CA LEU A 98 0.18 12.25 6.71
C LEU A 98 0.79 12.73 8.04
N TYR A 99 1.58 13.78 8.03
CA TYR A 99 2.01 14.45 9.24
C TYR A 99 0.83 15.14 9.94
N GLU A 100 -0.09 15.71 9.16
CA GLU A 100 -1.26 16.39 9.65
C GLU A 100 -2.42 15.43 10.02
N ALA A 101 -3.09 15.68 11.15
CA ALA A 101 -4.22 14.88 11.58
C ALA A 101 -5.36 14.88 10.54
N SER A 102 -5.67 16.04 9.97
CA SER A 102 -6.72 16.20 8.96
C SER A 102 -6.46 15.38 7.69
N GLY A 103 -5.19 15.24 7.28
CA GLY A 103 -4.79 14.40 6.15
C GLY A 103 -5.03 12.92 6.44
N ARG A 104 -4.67 12.46 7.64
CA ARG A 104 -4.87 11.07 8.07
C ARG A 104 -6.36 10.71 8.21
N ASP A 105 -7.13 11.60 8.84
CA ASP A 105 -8.52 11.33 9.20
C ASP A 105 -9.45 11.23 7.99
N GLY A 106 -9.18 12.02 6.94
CA GLY A 106 -10.00 12.05 5.73
C GLY A 106 -9.68 10.99 4.68
N LEU A 107 -8.49 10.35 4.75
CA LEU A 107 -7.94 9.58 3.62
C LEU A 107 -8.78 8.34 3.25
N ILE A 108 -9.24 7.58 4.24
CA ILE A 108 -10.08 6.39 3.98
C ILE A 108 -11.43 6.77 3.40
N ASP A 109 -12.06 7.83 3.91
CA ASP A 109 -13.36 8.29 3.39
C ASP A 109 -13.24 8.76 1.94
N GLN A 110 -12.16 9.49 1.62
CA GLN A 110 -11.86 9.90 0.25
C GLN A 110 -11.65 8.67 -0.67
N ALA A 111 -10.88 7.67 -0.21
CA ALA A 111 -10.66 6.45 -0.99
C ALA A 111 -11.99 5.71 -1.25
N LEU A 112 -12.83 5.55 -0.23
CA LEU A 112 -14.16 4.96 -0.36
C LEU A 112 -15.08 5.74 -1.30
N LEU A 113 -15.02 7.08 -1.23
CA LEU A 113 -15.84 7.95 -2.09
C LEU A 113 -15.48 7.77 -3.58
N VAL A 114 -14.19 7.73 -3.91
CA VAL A 114 -13.75 7.72 -5.32
C VAL A 114 -13.66 6.32 -5.91
N LEU A 115 -13.38 5.28 -5.09
CA LEU A 115 -13.30 3.89 -5.53
C LEU A 115 -14.62 3.13 -5.35
N GLY A 116 -15.54 3.64 -4.53
CA GLY A 116 -16.80 2.98 -4.17
C GLY A 116 -16.64 1.78 -3.24
N ARG A 117 -15.41 1.37 -2.91
CA ARG A 117 -15.04 0.25 -2.05
C ARG A 117 -13.57 0.33 -1.63
N LEU A 118 -13.19 -0.46 -0.64
CA LEU A 118 -11.79 -0.63 -0.24
C LEU A 118 -11.54 -2.09 0.19
N ASP A 119 -10.83 -2.85 -0.64
CA ASP A 119 -10.55 -4.26 -0.40
C ASP A 119 -9.21 -4.47 0.32
N ALA A 120 -8.27 -3.55 0.10
CA ALA A 120 -6.96 -3.58 0.77
C ALA A 120 -6.41 -2.18 1.04
N LEU A 121 -5.59 -2.12 2.07
CA LEU A 121 -4.76 -0.96 2.40
C LEU A 121 -3.29 -1.38 2.43
N VAL A 122 -2.44 -0.65 1.69
CA VAL A 122 -0.99 -0.79 1.72
C VAL A 122 -0.39 0.46 2.36
N ASN A 123 0.03 0.34 3.61
CA ASN A 123 0.77 1.37 4.33
C ASN A 123 2.23 1.35 3.88
N ASN A 124 2.55 2.16 2.88
CA ASN A 124 3.89 2.26 2.31
C ASN A 124 4.53 3.63 2.56
N ALA A 125 3.76 4.70 2.73
CA ALA A 125 4.30 6.02 3.00
C ALA A 125 5.26 6.01 4.20
N GLY A 126 6.34 6.77 4.07
CA GLY A 126 7.32 6.92 5.13
C GLY A 126 8.45 7.85 4.72
N ILE A 127 9.08 8.44 5.70
CA ILE A 127 10.25 9.31 5.57
C ILE A 127 11.45 8.70 6.28
N THR A 128 12.66 9.08 5.87
CA THR A 128 13.88 8.80 6.63
C THR A 128 14.10 9.87 7.69
N SER A 129 14.97 9.62 8.65
CA SER A 129 15.39 10.64 9.63
C SER A 129 15.84 11.92 8.95
N PRO A 130 15.24 13.08 9.23
CA PRO A 130 15.71 14.36 8.73
C PRO A 130 17.20 14.58 9.08
N GLY A 131 17.97 15.04 8.12
CA GLY A 131 19.43 15.28 8.30
C GLY A 131 20.27 14.04 8.59
N ARG A 132 19.69 12.87 8.89
CA ARG A 132 20.41 11.66 9.33
C ARG A 132 21.40 11.93 10.45
N ALA A 133 20.95 12.68 11.46
CA ALA A 133 21.76 13.02 12.61
C ALA A 133 22.13 11.77 13.44
N ASP A 134 23.29 11.81 14.10
CA ASP A 134 23.65 10.80 15.09
C ASP A 134 22.59 10.73 16.21
N VAL A 135 22.44 9.59 16.84
CA VAL A 135 21.45 9.39 17.90
C VAL A 135 21.61 10.35 19.09
N LEU A 136 22.83 10.86 19.30
CA LEU A 136 23.12 11.85 20.33
C LEU A 136 22.77 13.30 19.92
N GLU A 137 22.55 13.52 18.64
CA GLU A 137 22.29 14.84 18.02
C GLU A 137 20.85 14.97 17.47
N ASN A 138 20.05 13.90 17.57
CA ASN A 138 18.68 13.94 17.05
C ASN A 138 17.80 14.90 17.87
N THR A 139 16.93 15.63 17.20
CA THR A 139 16.03 16.60 17.83
C THR A 139 14.64 16.02 18.07
N GLU A 140 13.89 16.55 19.06
CA GLU A 140 12.49 16.17 19.29
C GLU A 140 11.63 16.42 18.03
N ALA A 141 11.85 17.53 17.33
CA ALA A 141 11.11 17.85 16.10
C ALA A 141 11.33 16.81 15.00
N ALA A 142 12.58 16.35 14.79
CA ALA A 142 12.88 15.29 13.82
C ALA A 142 12.27 13.94 14.26
N TRP A 143 12.31 13.64 15.54
CA TRP A 143 11.66 12.48 16.11
C TRP A 143 10.14 12.50 15.88
N ASP A 144 9.47 13.60 16.20
CA ASP A 144 8.02 13.74 16.06
C ASP A 144 7.59 13.59 14.60
N GLU A 145 8.32 14.22 13.66
CA GLU A 145 8.04 14.10 12.23
C GLU A 145 8.11 12.63 11.76
N VAL A 146 9.18 11.92 12.13
CA VAL A 146 9.33 10.50 11.77
C VAL A 146 8.25 9.64 12.40
N MET A 147 7.95 9.84 13.67
CA MET A 147 6.95 9.05 14.39
C MET A 147 5.53 9.34 13.88
N ASP A 148 5.19 10.58 13.60
CA ASP A 148 3.88 10.95 13.08
C ASP A 148 3.64 10.35 11.69
N VAL A 149 4.60 10.44 10.80
CA VAL A 149 4.45 9.91 9.42
C VAL A 149 4.59 8.39 9.37
N ASN A 150 5.62 7.82 10.02
CA ASN A 150 5.96 6.41 9.83
C ASN A 150 5.17 5.46 10.74
N LEU A 151 4.71 5.91 11.90
CA LEU A 151 4.09 5.05 12.91
C LEU A 151 2.67 5.46 13.26
N LYS A 152 2.44 6.71 13.58
CA LYS A 152 1.11 7.21 13.97
C LYS A 152 0.13 7.22 12.79
N ALA A 153 0.56 7.69 11.63
CA ALA A 153 -0.31 7.72 10.45
C ALA A 153 -0.78 6.32 10.04
N PRO A 154 0.08 5.32 9.81
CA PRO A 154 -0.38 3.98 9.44
C PRO A 154 -1.27 3.35 10.51
N TRP A 155 -1.08 3.66 11.82
CA TRP A 155 -1.97 3.19 12.87
C TRP A 155 -3.40 3.66 12.67
N PHE A 156 -3.62 4.98 12.57
CA PHE A 156 -4.97 5.55 12.51
C PHE A 156 -5.66 5.31 11.17
N ILE A 157 -4.91 5.34 10.07
CA ILE A 157 -5.43 4.98 8.74
C ILE A 157 -5.88 3.51 8.73
N SER A 158 -5.07 2.59 9.28
CA SER A 158 -5.43 1.18 9.39
C SER A 158 -6.61 0.95 10.31
N GLN A 159 -6.70 1.68 11.44
CA GLN A 159 -7.83 1.59 12.35
C GLN A 159 -9.14 1.97 11.64
N LYS A 160 -9.13 3.03 10.84
CA LYS A 160 -10.31 3.49 10.11
C LYS A 160 -10.72 2.51 9.01
N ALA A 161 -9.78 2.00 8.22
CA ALA A 161 -10.03 0.95 7.24
C ALA A 161 -10.58 -0.33 7.92
N ALA A 162 -9.96 -0.76 9.02
CA ALA A 162 -10.37 -1.95 9.75
C ALA A 162 -11.80 -1.85 10.32
N ARG A 163 -12.20 -0.67 10.83
CA ARG A 163 -13.58 -0.43 11.28
C ARG A 163 -14.56 -0.64 10.14
N TRP A 164 -14.29 -0.06 8.98
CA TRP A 164 -15.13 -0.23 7.81
C TRP A 164 -15.22 -1.71 7.40
N TRP A 165 -14.11 -2.44 7.36
CA TRP A 165 -14.11 -3.87 7.01
C TRP A 165 -14.90 -4.74 8.00
N VAL A 166 -14.82 -4.46 9.29
CA VAL A 166 -15.59 -5.17 10.33
C VAL A 166 -17.09 -4.95 10.17
N GLU A 167 -17.50 -3.76 9.72
CA GLU A 167 -18.91 -3.39 9.44
C GLU A 167 -19.42 -3.94 8.11
N HIS A 168 -18.52 -4.39 7.19
CA HIS A 168 -18.85 -4.89 5.85
C HIS A 168 -18.29 -6.32 5.64
N PRO A 169 -18.66 -7.31 6.48
CA PRO A 169 -18.10 -8.65 6.41
C PRO A 169 -18.47 -9.34 5.09
N GLY A 170 -17.48 -10.00 4.46
CA GLY A 170 -17.68 -10.76 3.22
C GLY A 170 -17.80 -9.90 1.95
N GLU A 171 -17.65 -8.58 2.04
CA GLU A 171 -17.72 -7.72 0.87
C GLU A 171 -16.43 -7.58 0.07
N SER A 172 -15.30 -8.13 0.58
CA SER A 172 -14.04 -8.12 -0.14
C SER A 172 -14.13 -8.89 -1.46
N ARG A 173 -13.51 -8.34 -2.49
CA ARG A 173 -13.31 -8.99 -3.80
C ARG A 173 -11.95 -9.66 -3.96
N LEU A 174 -11.13 -9.60 -2.94
CA LEU A 174 -9.88 -10.33 -2.89
C LEU A 174 -10.11 -11.75 -2.35
N GLU A 175 -9.36 -12.69 -2.89
CA GLU A 175 -9.37 -14.05 -2.37
C GLU A 175 -8.89 -14.08 -0.92
N GLY A 176 -9.64 -14.76 -0.06
CA GLY A 176 -9.36 -14.85 1.38
C GLY A 176 -9.67 -13.58 2.17
N GLY A 177 -10.51 -12.64 1.65
CA GLY A 177 -11.03 -11.50 2.38
C GLY A 177 -10.20 -10.21 2.26
N PHE A 178 -10.44 -9.26 3.14
CA PHE A 178 -9.71 -7.98 3.17
C PHE A 178 -8.22 -8.17 3.50
N LYS A 179 -7.37 -7.24 3.04
CA LYS A 179 -5.93 -7.32 3.24
C LYS A 179 -5.36 -6.01 3.79
N LEU A 180 -4.55 -6.13 4.81
CA LEU A 180 -3.78 -5.03 5.38
C LEU A 180 -2.29 -5.31 5.21
N VAL A 181 -1.58 -4.43 4.53
CA VAL A 181 -0.15 -4.55 4.26
C VAL A 181 0.59 -3.39 4.89
N PHE A 182 1.67 -3.69 5.57
CA PHE A 182 2.64 -2.72 6.06
C PHE A 182 3.98 -2.90 5.33
N VAL A 183 4.52 -1.80 4.79
CA VAL A 183 5.87 -1.75 4.24
C VAL A 183 6.78 -1.07 5.26
N SER A 184 7.52 -1.88 5.99
CA SER A 184 8.47 -1.40 6.98
C SER A 184 9.90 -1.28 6.42
N SER A 185 10.86 -2.01 6.92
CA SER A 185 12.26 -2.05 6.46
C SER A 185 13.02 -3.15 7.21
N VAL A 186 14.15 -3.62 6.68
CA VAL A 186 15.17 -4.36 7.47
C VAL A 186 15.61 -3.58 8.71
N SER A 187 15.48 -2.24 8.69
CA SER A 187 15.78 -1.38 9.84
C SER A 187 14.81 -1.59 11.02
N ALA A 188 13.78 -2.40 10.90
CA ALA A 188 12.98 -2.87 12.04
C ALA A 188 13.80 -3.74 13.01
N GLU A 189 14.89 -4.37 12.53
CA GLU A 189 15.79 -5.21 13.33
C GLU A 189 17.26 -4.81 13.21
N MET A 190 17.65 -4.19 12.10
CA MET A 190 19.01 -3.72 11.87
C MET A 190 19.16 -2.26 12.30
N ALA A 191 19.87 -2.04 13.39
CA ALA A 191 20.09 -0.70 13.95
C ALA A 191 21.01 0.16 13.07
N SER A 192 20.75 1.47 13.08
CA SER A 192 21.59 2.49 12.45
C SER A 192 21.68 3.71 13.34
N MET A 193 22.90 4.06 13.80
CA MET A 193 23.14 5.14 14.75
C MET A 193 22.65 6.51 14.25
N ASN A 194 22.70 6.74 12.94
CA ASN A 194 22.26 7.98 12.32
C ASN A 194 20.81 7.95 11.77
N ARG A 195 20.00 7.04 12.26
CA ARG A 195 18.58 6.88 11.93
C ARG A 195 17.84 6.14 13.04
N GLY A 196 18.13 6.45 14.29
CA GLY A 196 17.55 5.76 15.45
C GLY A 196 16.01 5.85 15.49
N ASP A 197 15.47 7.05 15.30
CA ASP A 197 14.03 7.34 15.18
C ASP A 197 13.35 6.52 14.07
N TYR A 198 13.97 6.48 12.89
CA TYR A 198 13.48 5.67 11.76
C TYR A 198 13.48 4.16 12.13
N CYS A 199 14.56 3.65 12.72
CA CYS A 199 14.64 2.24 13.13
C CYS A 199 13.53 1.90 14.14
N ILE A 200 13.31 2.75 15.14
CA ILE A 200 12.27 2.59 16.14
C ILE A 200 10.88 2.63 15.50
N SER A 201 10.63 3.58 14.59
CA SER A 201 9.36 3.64 13.87
C SER A 201 9.09 2.38 13.06
N LYS A 202 10.11 1.82 12.39
CA LYS A 202 9.96 0.59 11.58
C LYS A 202 9.82 -0.67 12.46
N ALA A 203 10.46 -0.73 13.62
CA ALA A 203 10.23 -1.77 14.60
C ALA A 203 8.79 -1.73 15.17
N GLY A 204 8.28 -0.52 15.44
CA GLY A 204 6.88 -0.30 15.85
C GLY A 204 5.86 -0.81 14.83
N ILE A 205 6.13 -0.67 13.53
CA ILE A 205 5.28 -1.22 12.46
C ILE A 205 5.18 -2.75 12.57
N GLY A 206 6.26 -3.45 12.89
CA GLY A 206 6.24 -4.90 13.07
C GLY A 206 5.29 -5.35 14.19
N MET A 207 5.29 -4.64 15.32
CA MET A 207 4.32 -4.89 16.39
C MET A 207 2.90 -4.51 15.97
N MET A 208 2.75 -3.40 15.25
CA MET A 208 1.45 -2.96 14.72
C MET A 208 0.82 -4.03 13.82
N ALA A 209 1.58 -4.62 12.91
CA ALA A 209 1.10 -5.69 12.03
C ALA A 209 0.55 -6.88 12.84
N ARG A 210 1.25 -7.30 13.90
CA ARG A 210 0.81 -8.39 14.78
C ARG A 210 -0.48 -8.05 15.55
N VAL A 211 -0.58 -6.83 16.08
CA VAL A 211 -1.78 -6.36 16.81
C VAL A 211 -3.00 -6.35 15.90
N PHE A 212 -2.88 -5.80 14.69
CA PHE A 212 -3.98 -5.80 13.72
C PHE A 212 -4.31 -7.22 13.24
N ALA A 213 -3.31 -8.08 13.03
CA ALA A 213 -3.53 -9.48 12.64
C ALA A 213 -4.37 -10.23 13.67
N LEU A 214 -3.99 -10.16 14.95
CA LEU A 214 -4.74 -10.79 16.03
C LEU A 214 -6.18 -10.26 16.13
N ARG A 215 -6.37 -8.94 15.96
CA ARG A 215 -7.70 -8.33 16.08
C ARG A 215 -8.61 -8.65 14.89
N LEU A 216 -8.05 -8.80 13.69
CA LEU A 216 -8.81 -8.86 12.45
C LEU A 216 -8.97 -10.28 11.90
N ALA A 217 -8.21 -11.26 12.36
CA ALA A 217 -8.25 -12.63 11.85
C ALA A 217 -9.66 -13.24 11.89
N ALA A 218 -10.40 -13.05 12.99
CA ALA A 218 -11.77 -13.54 13.13
C ALA A 218 -12.78 -12.85 12.19
N HIS A 219 -12.38 -11.74 11.55
CA HIS A 219 -13.18 -11.02 10.56
C HIS A 219 -12.75 -11.32 9.11
N GLY A 220 -11.92 -12.36 8.90
CA GLY A 220 -11.45 -12.75 7.57
C GLY A 220 -10.49 -11.75 6.93
N THR A 221 -9.79 -10.93 7.73
CA THR A 221 -8.78 -9.99 7.23
C THR A 221 -7.39 -10.51 7.51
N GLN A 222 -6.56 -10.63 6.47
CA GLN A 222 -5.16 -11.00 6.62
C GLN A 222 -4.27 -9.75 6.70
N VAL A 223 -3.22 -9.84 7.51
CA VAL A 223 -2.25 -8.75 7.73
C VAL A 223 -0.84 -9.27 7.51
N VAL A 224 0.00 -8.53 6.79
CA VAL A 224 1.40 -8.87 6.56
C VAL A 224 2.29 -7.62 6.66
N GLU A 225 3.52 -7.83 7.11
CA GLU A 225 4.61 -6.85 7.04
C GLU A 225 5.61 -7.27 5.96
N PHE A 226 5.92 -6.38 5.02
CA PHE A 226 7.07 -6.55 4.14
C PHE A 226 8.23 -5.68 4.61
N ARG A 227 9.43 -6.27 4.67
CA ARG A 227 10.69 -5.64 5.12
C ARG A 227 11.67 -5.49 3.96
N PRO A 228 11.57 -4.41 3.16
CA PRO A 228 12.54 -4.14 2.10
C PRO A 228 13.95 -3.89 2.67
N GLY A 229 14.96 -4.32 1.92
CA GLY A 229 16.36 -4.03 2.18
C GLY A 229 16.85 -2.76 1.49
N ILE A 230 18.02 -2.86 0.81
CA ILE A 230 18.60 -1.75 0.03
C ILE A 230 17.90 -1.73 -1.35
N MET A 231 17.04 -0.74 -1.53
CA MET A 231 16.18 -0.60 -2.72
C MET A 231 16.60 0.59 -3.57
N GLU A 232 16.56 0.42 -4.90
CA GLU A 232 16.83 1.51 -5.85
C GLU A 232 15.61 2.42 -5.96
N THR A 233 15.68 3.60 -5.34
CA THR A 233 14.62 4.61 -5.28
C THR A 233 15.24 6.01 -5.22
N ASP A 234 14.44 7.06 -5.42
CA ASP A 234 14.89 8.44 -5.24
C ASP A 234 15.48 8.69 -3.83
N MET A 235 14.92 8.02 -2.81
CA MET A 235 15.38 8.14 -1.41
C MET A 235 16.82 7.63 -1.23
N THR A 236 17.26 6.70 -2.07
CA THR A 236 18.60 6.09 -2.01
C THR A 236 19.55 6.59 -3.09
N ALA A 237 19.07 7.39 -4.05
CA ALA A 237 19.90 7.91 -5.15
C ALA A 237 21.15 8.66 -4.64
N GLY A 238 20.97 9.52 -3.62
CA GLY A 238 22.07 10.31 -3.03
C GLY A 238 23.06 9.53 -2.15
N VAL A 239 22.84 8.22 -1.95
CA VAL A 239 23.69 7.35 -1.11
C VAL A 239 24.15 6.09 -1.84
N LYS A 240 24.08 6.09 -3.16
CA LYS A 240 24.43 4.94 -4.00
C LYS A 240 25.89 4.52 -3.80
N GLU A 241 26.80 5.47 -3.76
CA GLU A 241 28.23 5.22 -3.52
C GLU A 241 28.50 4.51 -2.19
N LYS A 242 27.68 4.74 -1.17
CA LYS A 242 27.77 4.06 0.12
C LYS A 242 27.33 2.60 0.05
N TYR A 243 26.27 2.32 -0.73
CA TYR A 243 25.64 1.00 -0.76
C TYR A 243 26.21 0.06 -1.83
N ASP A 244 26.74 0.58 -2.95
CA ASP A 244 27.36 -0.25 -4.00
C ASP A 244 28.47 -1.18 -3.47
N PRO A 245 29.42 -0.72 -2.62
CA PRO A 245 30.41 -1.61 -2.02
C PRO A 245 29.81 -2.70 -1.11
N ILE A 246 28.74 -2.37 -0.39
CA ILE A 246 28.02 -3.31 0.50
C ILE A 246 27.36 -4.43 -0.33
N ILE A 247 26.72 -4.06 -1.42
CA ILE A 247 26.03 -4.98 -2.32
C ILE A 247 27.05 -5.84 -3.07
N ASN A 248 28.03 -5.21 -3.72
CA ASN A 248 29.05 -5.89 -4.52
C ASN A 248 29.98 -6.74 -3.65
N GLY A 249 30.25 -6.32 -2.40
CA GLY A 249 31.04 -7.04 -1.41
C GLY A 249 30.34 -8.28 -0.83
N GLY A 250 29.09 -8.56 -1.23
CA GLY A 250 28.37 -9.77 -0.86
C GLY A 250 27.65 -9.71 0.49
N LYS A 251 27.59 -8.55 1.14
CA LYS A 251 26.77 -8.37 2.35
C LYS A 251 25.28 -8.47 2.04
N VAL A 252 24.90 -8.19 0.79
CA VAL A 252 23.62 -8.60 0.21
C VAL A 252 23.86 -9.86 -0.62
N PRO A 253 23.48 -11.05 -0.17
CA PRO A 253 23.78 -12.33 -0.86
C PRO A 253 23.34 -12.37 -2.32
N MET A 254 22.20 -11.74 -2.67
CA MET A 254 21.73 -11.65 -4.06
C MET A 254 22.53 -10.66 -4.94
N ARG A 255 23.48 -9.91 -4.37
CA ARG A 255 24.44 -9.01 -5.05
C ARG A 255 23.79 -8.04 -6.05
N ARG A 256 22.60 -7.57 -5.77
CA ARG A 256 21.91 -6.54 -6.55
C ARG A 256 21.11 -5.60 -5.66
N TRP A 257 20.83 -4.44 -6.19
CA TRP A 257 19.81 -3.56 -5.65
C TRP A 257 18.43 -4.23 -5.75
N GLY A 258 17.62 -4.10 -4.72
CA GLY A 258 16.19 -4.40 -4.83
C GLY A 258 15.50 -3.34 -5.70
N GLN A 259 14.50 -3.76 -6.47
CA GLN A 259 13.72 -2.88 -7.33
C GLN A 259 12.34 -2.63 -6.73
N PRO A 260 11.71 -1.47 -6.99
CA PRO A 260 10.32 -1.22 -6.59
C PRO A 260 9.37 -2.34 -7.02
N SER A 261 9.59 -2.93 -8.18
CA SER A 261 8.82 -4.08 -8.68
C SER A 261 9.00 -5.36 -7.87
N ASP A 262 10.12 -5.54 -7.14
CA ASP A 262 10.29 -6.70 -6.25
C ASP A 262 9.27 -6.63 -5.09
N VAL A 263 9.10 -5.44 -4.50
CA VAL A 263 8.08 -5.19 -3.47
C VAL A 263 6.68 -5.26 -4.06
N GLY A 264 6.46 -4.64 -5.23
CA GLY A 264 5.17 -4.67 -5.91
C GLY A 264 4.66 -6.09 -6.19
N ARG A 265 5.54 -6.97 -6.68
CA ARG A 265 5.20 -8.39 -6.92
C ARG A 265 4.87 -9.15 -5.64
N ALA A 266 5.59 -8.91 -4.54
CA ALA A 266 5.30 -9.54 -3.27
C ALA A 266 3.93 -9.10 -2.72
N VAL A 267 3.65 -7.78 -2.74
CA VAL A 267 2.35 -7.24 -2.35
C VAL A 267 1.23 -7.81 -3.22
N ARG A 268 1.42 -7.83 -4.55
CA ARG A 268 0.45 -8.41 -5.49
C ARG A 268 0.14 -9.88 -5.16
N SER A 269 1.16 -10.70 -4.93
CA SER A 269 0.97 -12.12 -4.58
C SER A 269 0.13 -12.27 -3.31
N PHE A 270 0.44 -11.51 -2.27
CA PHE A 270 -0.35 -11.53 -1.04
C PHE A 270 -1.81 -11.09 -1.27
N LEU A 271 -2.04 -10.01 -2.03
CA LEU A 271 -3.39 -9.54 -2.32
C LEU A 271 -4.18 -10.52 -3.20
N LYS A 272 -3.52 -11.29 -4.05
CA LYS A 272 -4.15 -12.34 -4.87
C LYS A 272 -4.51 -13.60 -4.09
N GLY A 273 -4.13 -13.71 -2.81
CA GLY A 273 -4.45 -14.87 -1.98
C GLY A 273 -3.43 -16.00 -2.05
N ASP A 274 -2.25 -15.80 -2.68
CA ASP A 274 -1.21 -16.83 -2.80
C ASP A 274 -0.63 -17.30 -1.44
N LEU A 275 -0.97 -16.59 -0.35
CA LEU A 275 -0.59 -16.92 1.04
C LEU A 275 -1.84 -17.11 1.92
N PRO A 276 -2.66 -18.16 1.70
CA PRO A 276 -3.99 -18.27 2.28
C PRO A 276 -4.00 -18.47 3.81
N PHE A 277 -2.92 -18.98 4.39
CA PHE A 277 -2.82 -19.23 5.84
C PHE A 277 -1.69 -18.42 6.49
N CYS A 278 -1.54 -17.15 6.06
CA CYS A 278 -0.49 -16.24 6.53
C CYS A 278 -1.12 -14.96 7.08
N THR A 279 -0.87 -14.65 8.37
CA THR A 279 -1.26 -13.37 8.98
C THR A 279 -0.32 -13.03 10.14
N GLY A 280 0.01 -11.75 10.30
CA GLY A 280 0.90 -11.24 11.35
C GLY A 280 2.39 -11.47 11.12
N GLU A 281 2.77 -12.03 9.96
CA GLU A 281 4.15 -12.37 9.63
C GLU A 281 4.90 -11.20 8.99
N ALA A 282 6.23 -11.20 9.19
CA ALA A 282 7.16 -10.31 8.54
C ALA A 282 7.94 -11.06 7.45
N ILE A 283 7.86 -10.54 6.21
CA ILE A 283 8.52 -11.12 5.04
C ILE A 283 9.64 -10.19 4.58
N TYR A 284 10.87 -10.68 4.59
CA TYR A 284 12.02 -9.91 4.15
C TYR A 284 12.12 -9.89 2.62
N LEU A 285 12.29 -8.69 2.08
CA LEU A 285 12.51 -8.44 0.64
C LEU A 285 13.84 -7.68 0.50
N ASP A 286 14.94 -8.29 0.92
CA ASP A 286 16.22 -7.65 1.16
C ASP A 286 17.42 -8.34 0.51
N GLY A 287 17.17 -9.36 -0.31
CA GLY A 287 18.23 -10.13 -0.95
C GLY A 287 19.13 -10.92 0.01
N GLY A 288 18.64 -11.17 1.22
CA GLY A 288 19.35 -11.90 2.28
C GLY A 288 20.20 -11.00 3.18
N LEU A 289 20.07 -9.67 3.11
CA LEU A 289 20.85 -8.72 3.92
C LEU A 289 20.75 -8.96 5.43
N HIS A 290 19.57 -9.40 5.91
CA HIS A 290 19.32 -9.63 7.34
C HIS A 290 19.94 -10.93 7.86
N LEU A 291 20.37 -11.84 6.98
CA LEU A 291 20.93 -13.13 7.41
C LEU A 291 22.31 -12.95 8.04
N PRO A 292 22.55 -13.52 9.23
CA PRO A 292 23.89 -13.50 9.82
C PRO A 292 24.83 -14.38 8.98
N LEU A 293 25.99 -13.83 8.66
CA LEU A 293 27.09 -14.59 8.05
C LEU A 293 28.02 -15.08 9.16
N LEU A 294 28.40 -16.37 9.08
CA LEU A 294 29.40 -17.00 9.94
C LEU A 294 30.83 -16.58 9.51
#